data_c03280ccef43b4010de9c42d73a813eb
#
_entry.id   c03280ccef43b4010de9c42d73a813eb
#
_cell.length_a   1.000
_cell.length_b   1.000
_cell.length_c   1.000
_cell.angle_alpha   90.00
_cell.angle_beta   90.00
_cell.angle_gamma   90.00
#
_symmetry.space_group_name_H-M   'P 1'
#
loop_
_entity.id
_entity.type
_entity.pdbx_description
1 polymer ?
#
loop_
_entity_poly.entity_id
_entity_poly.type
_entity_poly.pdbx_seq_one_letter_code
_entity_poly.pdbx_strand_id
1 'polypeptide(L)'
;MIYEGYGPHGIAVLVETATDNTNRTVASVRMYFNKYGGTLGTSGSVGFMFEHKCVFKFKPVAGVDLEEMELEMIDFGVDEFYAEEGEVTVYAPYESFGQIQTWIEANGHELVSGEGVRIPTDTKELTAEEREAVNKLIEHLEEDDDVTNVYTTMAESDEDEDEE
;
A
#
# COMPACT_ATOMS: atom_id res chain seq x y z
N MET A 1 11.52 -7.55 4.92
CA MET A 1 10.87 -8.14 6.12
C MET A 1 9.71 -7.24 6.55
N ILE A 2 8.65 -7.84 7.08
CA ILE A 2 7.44 -7.11 7.47
C ILE A 2 7.28 -7.17 8.98
N TYR A 3 6.98 -6.02 9.58
CA TYR A 3 6.69 -5.90 11.01
C TYR A 3 5.24 -5.49 11.19
N GLU A 4 4.58 -6.03 12.20
CA GLU A 4 3.16 -5.88 12.44
C GLU A 4 2.90 -5.50 13.89
N GLY A 5 2.03 -4.51 14.10
CA GLY A 5 1.70 -4.09 15.44
C GLY A 5 0.49 -3.15 15.46
N TYR A 6 0.22 -2.62 16.65
CA TYR A 6 -0.84 -1.64 16.86
C TYR A 6 -0.25 -0.31 17.26
N GLY A 7 -0.70 0.74 16.60
CA GLY A 7 -0.41 2.12 16.98
C GLY A 7 -1.40 2.62 18.02
N PRO A 8 -1.34 3.90 18.39
CA PRO A 8 -2.31 4.47 19.33
C PRO A 8 -3.74 4.35 18.78
N HIS A 9 -4.69 4.29 19.69
CA HIS A 9 -6.13 4.20 19.40
C HIS A 9 -6.55 2.91 18.67
N GLY A 10 -5.74 1.85 18.76
CA GLY A 10 -6.09 0.54 18.21
C GLY A 10 -5.94 0.42 16.70
N ILE A 11 -5.20 1.33 16.07
CA ILE A 11 -4.93 1.28 14.63
C ILE A 11 -3.89 0.19 14.35
N ALA A 12 -4.23 -0.75 13.45
CA ALA A 12 -3.27 -1.74 12.99
C ALA A 12 -2.25 -1.06 12.06
N VAL A 13 -0.97 -1.39 12.26
CA VAL A 13 0.13 -0.81 11.49
C VAL A 13 1.01 -1.94 10.94
N LEU A 14 1.21 -1.93 9.63
CA LEU A 14 2.06 -2.88 8.94
C LEU A 14 3.23 -2.12 8.31
N VAL A 15 4.45 -2.54 8.63
CA VAL A 15 5.67 -1.85 8.20
C VAL A 15 6.47 -2.79 7.30
N GLU A 16 6.68 -2.36 6.05
CA GLU A 16 7.55 -3.07 5.12
C GLU A 16 8.95 -2.48 5.19
N THR A 17 9.95 -3.37 5.24
CA THR A 17 11.35 -2.95 5.38
C THR A 17 12.24 -3.67 4.39
N ALA A 18 13.36 -3.01 4.04
CA ALA A 18 14.47 -3.60 3.30
C ALA A 18 15.74 -3.29 4.10
N THR A 19 16.34 -4.32 4.68
CA THR A 19 17.47 -4.12 5.59
C THR A 19 18.52 -5.22 5.46
N ASP A 20 19.78 -4.85 5.68
CA ASP A 20 20.91 -5.77 5.81
C ASP A 20 21.20 -6.14 7.28
N ASN A 21 20.45 -5.55 8.23
CA ASN A 21 20.62 -5.79 9.65
C ASN A 21 19.26 -5.83 10.36
N THR A 22 18.67 -7.02 10.43
CA THR A 22 17.35 -7.22 11.02
C THR A 22 17.29 -6.91 12.51
N ASN A 23 18.40 -7.11 13.25
CA ASN A 23 18.47 -6.79 14.67
C ASN A 23 18.35 -5.29 14.93
N ARG A 24 19.02 -4.48 14.09
CA ARG A 24 18.92 -3.02 14.14
C ARG A 24 17.51 -2.58 13.81
N THR A 25 16.94 -3.11 12.73
CA THR A 25 15.62 -2.70 12.24
C THR A 25 14.52 -3.02 13.24
N VAL A 26 14.51 -4.24 13.81
CA VAL A 26 13.47 -4.62 14.78
C VAL A 26 13.55 -3.77 16.04
N ALA A 27 14.77 -3.44 16.49
CA ALA A 27 14.97 -2.59 17.66
C ALA A 27 14.45 -1.16 17.41
N SER A 28 14.72 -0.61 16.23
CA SER A 28 14.25 0.72 15.83
C SER A 28 12.73 0.78 15.70
N VAL A 29 12.13 -0.19 15.01
CA VAL A 29 10.68 -0.25 14.83
C VAL A 29 9.98 -0.39 16.19
N ARG A 30 10.46 -1.27 17.05
CA ARG A 30 9.89 -1.44 18.40
C ARG A 30 9.97 -0.15 19.21
N MET A 31 11.10 0.55 19.12
CA MET A 31 11.29 1.83 19.80
C MET A 31 10.25 2.87 19.35
N TYR A 32 10.01 3.00 18.05
CA TYR A 32 9.01 3.93 17.52
C TYR A 32 7.61 3.60 18.02
N PHE A 33 7.22 2.32 17.96
CA PHE A 33 5.91 1.89 18.46
C PHE A 33 5.75 2.24 19.94
N ASN A 34 6.74 1.87 20.77
CA ASN A 34 6.68 2.14 22.22
C ASN A 34 6.65 3.63 22.55
N LYS A 35 7.42 4.43 21.81
CA LYS A 35 7.53 5.87 22.06
C LYS A 35 6.24 6.62 21.72
N TYR A 36 5.51 6.16 20.70
CA TYR A 36 4.33 6.86 20.19
C TYR A 36 3.01 6.15 20.54
N GLY A 37 3.01 5.39 21.63
CA GLY A 37 1.78 4.86 22.21
C GLY A 37 1.25 3.57 21.59
N GLY A 38 2.12 2.84 20.88
CA GLY A 38 1.76 1.59 20.26
C GLY A 38 2.50 0.39 20.87
N THR A 39 2.30 -0.77 20.26
CA THR A 39 2.95 -2.02 20.66
C THR A 39 3.26 -2.85 19.42
N LEU A 40 4.53 -3.23 19.25
CA LEU A 40 4.92 -4.14 18.18
C LEU A 40 4.49 -5.56 18.53
N GLY A 41 3.76 -6.21 17.62
CA GLY A 41 3.30 -7.58 17.77
C GLY A 41 4.19 -8.58 17.06
N THR A 42 3.69 -9.82 16.98
CA THR A 42 4.36 -10.90 16.26
C THR A 42 3.90 -10.93 14.81
N SER A 43 4.63 -11.68 13.96
CA SER A 43 4.27 -11.87 12.56
C SER A 43 2.87 -12.48 12.46
N GLY A 44 2.04 -11.90 11.59
CA GLY A 44 0.66 -12.33 11.39
C GLY A 44 -0.36 -11.69 12.31
N SER A 45 0.05 -10.82 13.23
CA SER A 45 -0.87 -10.20 14.20
C SER A 45 -1.88 -9.25 13.56
N VAL A 46 -1.52 -8.56 12.48
CA VAL A 46 -2.40 -7.62 11.77
C VAL A 46 -2.45 -7.81 10.26
N GLY A 47 -1.58 -8.63 9.71
CA GLY A 47 -1.48 -8.82 8.25
C GLY A 47 -2.78 -9.28 7.59
N PHE A 48 -3.61 -10.03 8.32
CA PHE A 48 -4.91 -10.50 7.83
C PHE A 48 -5.92 -9.36 7.62
N MET A 49 -5.66 -8.18 8.18
CA MET A 49 -6.51 -6.99 8.03
C MET A 49 -6.25 -6.24 6.74
N PHE A 50 -5.27 -6.69 5.96
CA PHE A 50 -4.88 -6.05 4.70
C PHE A 50 -4.95 -7.05 3.55
N GLU A 51 -5.36 -6.56 2.37
CA GLU A 51 -5.25 -7.32 1.14
C GLU A 51 -3.94 -6.94 0.46
N HIS A 52 -3.14 -7.94 0.06
CA HIS A 52 -1.91 -7.71 -0.69
C HIS A 52 -2.26 -7.63 -2.17
N LYS A 53 -2.16 -6.43 -2.74
CA LYS A 53 -2.50 -6.15 -4.13
C LYS A 53 -1.33 -5.56 -4.88
N CYS A 54 -1.46 -5.50 -6.19
CA CYS A 54 -0.55 -4.73 -7.04
C CYS A 54 -1.33 -3.63 -7.75
N VAL A 55 -0.62 -2.52 -8.01
CA VAL A 55 -1.15 -1.36 -8.73
C VAL A 55 -0.23 -1.10 -9.90
N PHE A 56 -0.79 -1.04 -11.10
CA PHE A 56 -0.03 -0.66 -12.30
C PHE A 56 -0.62 0.59 -12.91
N LYS A 57 0.26 1.50 -13.31
CA LYS A 57 -0.10 2.67 -14.09
C LYS A 57 0.65 2.59 -15.41
N PHE A 58 -0.05 2.74 -16.51
CA PHE A 58 0.55 2.70 -17.83
C PHE A 58 -0.20 3.60 -18.81
N LYS A 59 0.50 4.01 -19.85
CA LYS A 59 -0.09 4.79 -20.95
C LYS A 59 -0.34 3.83 -22.11
N PRO A 60 -1.61 3.58 -22.46
CA PRO A 60 -1.91 2.66 -23.55
C PRO A 60 -1.50 3.24 -24.90
N VAL A 61 -1.17 2.37 -25.85
CA VAL A 61 -0.89 2.78 -27.21
C VAL A 61 -2.14 3.43 -27.84
N ALA A 62 -1.92 4.34 -28.78
CA ALA A 62 -3.00 5.03 -29.46
C ALA A 62 -3.91 4.04 -30.22
N GLY A 63 -5.22 4.27 -30.16
CA GLY A 63 -6.20 3.51 -30.92
C GLY A 63 -6.70 2.22 -30.26
N VAL A 64 -6.30 1.94 -28.99
CA VAL A 64 -6.80 0.77 -28.29
C VAL A 64 -8.25 0.97 -27.84
N ASP A 65 -9.00 -0.12 -27.80
CA ASP A 65 -10.34 -0.13 -27.23
C ASP A 65 -10.23 -0.43 -25.73
N LEU A 66 -10.51 0.57 -24.88
CA LEU A 66 -10.40 0.45 -23.43
C LEU A 66 -11.40 -0.54 -22.82
N GLU A 67 -12.59 -0.67 -23.40
CA GLU A 67 -13.57 -1.65 -22.93
C GLU A 67 -13.08 -3.08 -23.16
N GLU A 68 -12.50 -3.34 -24.31
CA GLU A 68 -11.94 -4.63 -24.67
C GLU A 68 -10.71 -4.94 -23.80
N MET A 69 -9.87 -3.92 -23.53
CA MET A 69 -8.72 -4.03 -22.63
C MET A 69 -9.16 -4.41 -21.21
N GLU A 70 -10.20 -3.74 -20.69
CA GLU A 70 -10.72 -4.05 -19.36
C GLU A 70 -11.20 -5.50 -19.27
N LEU A 71 -11.92 -5.98 -20.27
CA LEU A 71 -12.40 -7.37 -20.32
C LEU A 71 -11.23 -8.36 -20.36
N GLU A 72 -10.20 -8.07 -21.12
CA GLU A 72 -9.02 -8.90 -21.21
C GLU A 72 -8.27 -8.98 -19.87
N MET A 73 -8.17 -7.85 -19.18
CA MET A 73 -7.47 -7.78 -17.90
C MET A 73 -8.21 -8.47 -16.75
N ILE A 74 -9.52 -8.66 -16.86
CA ILE A 74 -10.29 -9.44 -15.90
C ILE A 74 -9.74 -10.87 -15.80
N ASP A 75 -9.29 -11.44 -16.92
CA ASP A 75 -8.68 -12.77 -16.94
C ASP A 75 -7.37 -12.86 -16.13
N PHE A 76 -6.72 -11.73 -15.87
CA PHE A 76 -5.53 -11.65 -15.03
C PHE A 76 -5.86 -11.35 -13.56
N GLY A 77 -7.15 -11.29 -13.21
CA GLY A 77 -7.56 -11.00 -11.85
C GLY A 77 -7.72 -9.52 -11.53
N VAL A 78 -7.64 -8.63 -12.54
CA VAL A 78 -7.84 -7.19 -12.32
C VAL A 78 -9.27 -6.97 -11.83
N ASP A 79 -9.39 -6.36 -10.66
CA ASP A 79 -10.68 -6.09 -10.02
C ASP A 79 -11.09 -4.61 -10.06
N GLU A 80 -10.16 -3.70 -10.36
CA GLU A 80 -10.44 -2.28 -10.55
C GLU A 80 -9.66 -1.77 -11.75
N PHE A 81 -10.33 -1.03 -12.61
CA PHE A 81 -9.77 -0.47 -13.84
C PHE A 81 -10.23 0.98 -14.00
N TYR A 82 -9.29 1.90 -14.03
CA TYR A 82 -9.55 3.34 -14.20
C TYR A 82 -8.78 3.89 -15.39
N ALA A 83 -9.45 4.65 -16.24
CA ALA A 83 -8.81 5.33 -17.36
C ALA A 83 -9.09 6.83 -17.28
N GLU A 84 -8.05 7.62 -17.06
CA GLU A 84 -8.13 9.07 -16.95
C GLU A 84 -6.94 9.73 -17.61
N GLU A 85 -7.19 10.80 -18.37
CA GLU A 85 -6.13 11.66 -18.95
C GLU A 85 -5.04 10.90 -19.73
N GLY A 86 -5.45 9.84 -20.44
CA GLY A 86 -4.52 9.06 -21.25
C GLY A 86 -3.69 8.05 -20.46
N GLU A 87 -4.01 7.81 -19.21
CA GLU A 87 -3.35 6.86 -18.34
C GLU A 87 -4.35 5.86 -17.78
N VAL A 88 -3.94 4.60 -17.71
CA VAL A 88 -4.75 3.52 -17.14
C VAL A 88 -4.14 3.09 -15.81
N THR A 89 -4.98 2.97 -14.78
CA THR A 89 -4.59 2.45 -13.47
C THR A 89 -5.39 1.19 -13.18
N VAL A 90 -4.70 0.10 -12.83
CA VAL A 90 -5.33 -1.18 -12.53
C VAL A 90 -4.89 -1.71 -11.18
N TYR A 91 -5.83 -2.35 -10.47
CA TYR A 91 -5.59 -3.05 -9.20
C TYR A 91 -5.89 -4.52 -9.39
N ALA A 92 -5.03 -5.37 -8.87
CA ALA A 92 -5.19 -6.83 -8.94
C ALA A 92 -4.56 -7.48 -7.72
N PRO A 93 -4.85 -8.78 -7.45
CA PRO A 93 -4.10 -9.50 -6.43
C PRO A 93 -2.61 -9.50 -6.75
N TYR A 94 -1.77 -9.40 -5.73
CA TYR A 94 -0.32 -9.32 -5.89
C TYR A 94 0.26 -10.48 -6.71
N GLU A 95 -0.37 -11.65 -6.64
CA GLU A 95 0.01 -12.84 -7.39
C GLU A 95 0.02 -12.62 -8.90
N SER A 96 -0.76 -11.65 -9.38
CA SER A 96 -0.87 -11.32 -10.81
C SER A 96 0.20 -10.32 -11.28
N PHE A 97 1.08 -9.86 -10.40
CA PHE A 97 2.07 -8.82 -10.68
C PHE A 97 2.89 -9.11 -11.95
N GLY A 98 3.54 -10.27 -11.97
CA GLY A 98 4.40 -10.65 -13.11
C GLY A 98 3.64 -10.79 -14.42
N GLN A 99 2.44 -11.36 -14.36
CA GLN A 99 1.60 -11.56 -15.53
C GLN A 99 1.13 -10.23 -16.13
N ILE A 100 0.72 -9.29 -15.29
CA ILE A 100 0.25 -7.97 -15.74
C ILE A 100 1.41 -7.17 -16.32
N GLN A 101 2.56 -7.17 -15.66
CA GLN A 101 3.75 -6.47 -16.16
C GLN A 101 4.15 -7.00 -17.54
N THR A 102 4.20 -8.32 -17.70
CA THR A 102 4.52 -8.96 -18.98
C THR A 102 3.52 -8.56 -20.07
N TRP A 103 2.23 -8.54 -19.74
CA TRP A 103 1.18 -8.15 -20.68
C TRP A 103 1.35 -6.69 -21.14
N ILE A 104 1.60 -5.77 -20.21
CA ILE A 104 1.80 -4.34 -20.54
C ILE A 104 2.97 -4.18 -21.51
N GLU A 105 4.10 -4.81 -21.22
CA GLU A 105 5.31 -4.74 -22.03
C GLU A 105 5.11 -5.42 -23.40
N ALA A 106 4.48 -6.59 -23.41
CA ALA A 106 4.26 -7.35 -24.65
C ALA A 106 3.34 -6.63 -25.65
N ASN A 107 2.41 -5.82 -25.14
CA ASN A 107 1.48 -5.06 -25.98
C ASN A 107 2.00 -3.66 -26.34
N GLY A 108 3.21 -3.33 -25.94
CA GLY A 108 3.87 -2.07 -26.29
C GLY A 108 3.36 -0.84 -25.56
N HIS A 109 2.62 -1.04 -24.47
CA HIS A 109 2.17 0.08 -23.65
C HIS A 109 3.33 0.66 -22.84
N GLU A 110 3.25 1.95 -22.51
CA GLU A 110 4.29 2.60 -21.72
C GLU A 110 4.00 2.39 -20.23
N LEU A 111 4.84 1.60 -19.56
CA LEU A 111 4.71 1.37 -18.12
C LEU A 111 5.19 2.60 -17.35
N VAL A 112 4.30 3.20 -16.55
CA VAL A 112 4.63 4.34 -15.69
C VAL A 112 5.09 3.85 -14.33
N SER A 113 4.34 2.96 -13.69
CA SER A 113 4.72 2.38 -12.40
C SER A 113 4.03 1.03 -12.17
N GLY A 114 4.67 0.19 -11.38
CA GLY A 114 4.09 -1.05 -10.91
C GLY A 114 4.61 -1.33 -9.51
N GLU A 115 3.73 -1.50 -8.54
CA GLU A 115 4.12 -1.70 -7.14
C GLU A 115 3.16 -2.60 -6.39
N GLY A 116 3.67 -3.23 -5.33
CA GLY A 116 2.84 -3.96 -4.39
C GLY A 116 2.32 -3.00 -3.34
N VAL A 117 1.05 -3.16 -2.97
CA VAL A 117 0.42 -2.36 -1.93
C VAL A 117 -0.38 -3.27 -1.00
N ARG A 118 -0.63 -2.80 0.20
CA ARG A 118 -1.48 -3.49 1.17
C ARG A 118 -2.64 -2.58 1.50
N ILE A 119 -3.85 -3.06 1.23
CA ILE A 119 -5.07 -2.25 1.35
C ILE A 119 -5.89 -2.80 2.52
N PRO A 120 -6.23 -1.97 3.52
CA PRO A 120 -7.02 -2.45 4.65
C PRO A 120 -8.43 -2.85 4.19
N THR A 121 -8.91 -4.00 4.69
CA THR A 121 -10.26 -4.48 4.39
C THR A 121 -11.32 -3.68 5.13
N ASP A 122 -10.96 -3.19 6.31
CA ASP A 122 -11.77 -2.29 7.12
C ASP A 122 -10.92 -1.15 7.64
N THR A 123 -11.50 0.03 7.78
CA THR A 123 -10.80 1.20 8.31
C THR A 123 -11.51 1.71 9.55
N LYS A 124 -10.75 2.37 10.43
CA LYS A 124 -11.26 3.00 11.64
C LYS A 124 -11.15 4.51 11.53
N GLU A 125 -12.27 5.20 11.73
CA GLU A 125 -12.29 6.65 11.75
C GLU A 125 -11.78 7.16 13.11
N LEU A 126 -10.92 8.17 13.06
CA LEU A 126 -10.36 8.81 14.24
C LEU A 126 -10.65 10.31 14.21
N THR A 127 -10.70 10.92 15.39
CA THR A 127 -10.78 12.38 15.49
C THR A 127 -9.45 12.99 15.00
N ALA A 128 -9.46 14.31 14.73
CA ALA A 128 -8.24 15.02 14.29
C ALA A 128 -7.10 14.85 15.30
N GLU A 129 -7.40 14.92 16.59
CA GLU A 129 -6.42 14.75 17.67
C GLU A 129 -5.86 13.32 17.70
N GLU A 130 -6.71 12.32 17.57
CA GLU A 130 -6.31 10.91 17.52
C GLU A 130 -5.45 10.63 16.29
N ARG A 131 -5.83 11.18 15.15
CA ARG A 131 -5.08 11.06 13.89
C ARG A 131 -3.68 11.62 14.02
N GLU A 132 -3.53 12.74 14.71
CA GLU A 132 -2.22 13.37 14.93
C GLU A 132 -1.27 12.43 15.67
N ALA A 133 -1.77 11.71 16.68
CA ALA A 133 -0.97 10.73 17.43
C ALA A 133 -0.50 9.59 16.55
N VAL A 134 -1.38 9.06 15.68
CA VAL A 134 -1.02 7.99 14.73
C VAL A 134 -0.04 8.50 13.70
N ASN A 135 -0.25 9.70 13.16
CA ASN A 135 0.61 10.28 12.14
C ASN A 135 2.04 10.51 12.66
N LYS A 136 2.22 10.82 13.94
CA LYS A 136 3.56 10.92 14.52
C LYS A 136 4.31 9.61 14.47
N LEU A 137 3.64 8.50 14.76
CA LEU A 137 4.24 7.17 14.63
C LEU A 137 4.61 6.89 13.16
N ILE A 138 3.68 7.14 12.25
CA ILE A 138 3.90 6.90 10.81
C ILE A 138 5.08 7.70 10.30
N GLU A 139 5.16 9.00 10.62
CA GLU A 139 6.23 9.89 10.20
C GLU A 139 7.61 9.39 10.64
N HIS A 140 7.72 8.96 11.89
CA HIS A 140 9.00 8.46 12.42
C HIS A 140 9.39 7.12 11.80
N LEU A 141 8.41 6.26 11.53
CA LEU A 141 8.67 5.01 10.81
C LEU A 141 9.15 5.30 9.38
N GLU A 142 8.50 6.21 8.67
CA GLU A 142 8.86 6.56 7.29
C GLU A 142 10.22 7.25 7.17
N GLU A 143 10.68 7.93 8.21
CA GLU A 143 12.01 8.57 8.26
C GLU A 143 13.15 7.56 8.41
N ASP A 144 12.87 6.33 8.86
CA ASP A 144 13.89 5.31 9.03
C ASP A 144 14.33 4.77 7.66
N ASP A 145 15.64 4.76 7.41
CA ASP A 145 16.21 4.32 6.14
C ASP A 145 15.88 2.88 5.77
N ASP A 146 15.61 2.02 6.76
CA ASP A 146 15.27 0.62 6.54
C ASP A 146 13.79 0.42 6.18
N VAL A 147 12.93 1.42 6.45
CA VAL A 147 11.50 1.34 6.19
C VAL A 147 11.20 1.78 4.76
N THR A 148 10.51 0.93 4.00
CA THR A 148 10.12 1.21 2.62
C THR A 148 8.67 1.66 2.49
N ASN A 149 7.76 1.09 3.28
CA ASN A 149 6.33 1.45 3.27
C ASN A 149 5.71 1.25 4.65
N VAL A 150 4.71 2.07 4.96
CA VAL A 150 3.90 1.93 6.18
C VAL A 150 2.43 1.95 5.78
N TYR A 151 1.67 0.95 6.20
CA TYR A 151 0.24 0.84 5.94
C TYR A 151 -0.52 0.77 7.25
N THR A 152 -1.68 1.40 7.30
CA THR A 152 -2.51 1.42 8.51
C THR A 152 -3.98 1.21 8.20
N THR A 153 -4.76 0.85 9.22
CA THR A 153 -6.23 0.75 9.14
C THR A 153 -6.92 2.07 9.48
N MET A 154 -6.17 3.17 9.63
CA MET A 154 -6.74 4.49 9.86
C MET A 154 -7.47 4.96 8.61
N ALA A 155 -8.74 5.36 8.76
CA ALA A 155 -9.52 5.90 7.64
C ALA A 155 -8.95 7.26 7.20
N GLU A 156 -9.05 7.54 5.89
CA GLU A 156 -8.67 8.84 5.35
C GLU A 156 -9.67 9.89 5.86
N SER A 157 -9.20 11.12 6.09
CA SER A 157 -10.07 12.20 6.52
C SER A 157 -10.55 13.01 5.31
N ASP A 158 -11.71 13.68 5.44
CA ASP A 158 -12.22 14.57 4.41
C ASP A 158 -11.24 15.71 4.10
N GLU A 159 -10.40 16.10 5.09
CA GLU A 159 -9.39 17.13 4.92
C GLU A 159 -8.23 16.65 4.03
N ASP A 160 -7.91 15.36 4.06
CA ASP A 160 -6.84 14.79 3.23
C ASP A 160 -7.27 14.70 1.76
N GLU A 161 -8.56 14.58 1.49
CA GLU A 161 -9.10 14.57 0.13
C GLU A 161 -9.05 15.95 -0.54
N ASP A 162 -9.13 17.02 0.24
CA ASP A 162 -9.12 18.40 -0.25
C ASP A 162 -7.69 18.90 -0.57
N GLU A 163 -6.64 18.24 -0.11
CA GLU A 163 -5.24 18.62 -0.35
C GLU A 163 -4.66 18.00 -1.64
N GLU A 164 -5.38 17.10 -2.24
CA GLU A 164 -5.03 16.53 -3.54
C GLU A 164 -5.66 17.37 -4.64
#